data_b60a1f961b12c56f289be5c8f505bf3e
#
_entry.id   b60a1f961b12c56f289be5c8f505bf3e
#
_cell.length_a   1.000
_cell.length_b   1.000
_cell.length_c   1.000
_cell.angle_alpha   90.00
_cell.angle_beta   90.00
_cell.angle_gamma   90.00
#
_symmetry.space_group_name_H-M   'P 1'
#
loop_
_entity.id
_entity.type
_entity.pdbx_description
1 polymer ?
#
loop_
_entity_poly.entity_id
_entity_poly.type
_entity_poly.pdbx_seq_one_letter_code
_entity_poly.pdbx_strand_id
1 'polypeptide(L)'
;MKCIIIDDEPLAIDVVESYLKQIGGIDIIAKCTNPLEAITLLNKHSVDLIFLDIEMPNLSGIDLVKSIENLPQFIFTTAYPQYALDGFNLNATDYLVKPIPFHRFIKAVSRAKEKYELENLQTTNFVSSIGTLPKQENDFIFVKSEYENIKIKTANIIYVQGLKDYIKIHVEGTNKAVITLLSFKDMLDKLPGNNHFMRVHKSFIVNVNSIKALQKTKIVLQNDMRIPIGETFKKDVLERLGV
;
A
#
# COMPACT_ATOMS: atom_id res chain seq x y z
N MET A 1 18.47 3.50 7.57
CA MET A 1 17.51 4.01 6.59
C MET A 1 18.03 5.35 6.05
N LYS A 2 18.16 5.49 4.71
CA LYS A 2 18.70 6.69 4.06
C LYS A 2 17.56 7.62 3.65
N CYS A 3 17.67 8.91 3.97
CA CYS A 3 16.63 9.86 3.62
C CYS A 3 17.13 11.08 2.86
N ILE A 4 16.22 11.70 2.09
CA ILE A 4 16.38 13.03 1.48
C ILE A 4 15.30 13.94 2.05
N ILE A 5 15.65 15.21 2.28
CA ILE A 5 14.72 16.27 2.68
C ILE A 5 14.60 17.25 1.51
N ILE A 6 13.38 17.51 1.06
CA ILE A 6 13.08 18.37 -0.10
C ILE A 6 12.06 19.41 0.35
N ASP A 7 12.48 20.67 0.42
CA ASP A 7 11.65 21.79 0.88
C ASP A 7 12.30 23.09 0.40
N ASP A 8 11.59 23.97 -0.25
CA ASP A 8 12.15 25.23 -0.75
C ASP A 8 12.53 26.22 0.37
N GLU A 9 12.01 25.97 1.59
CA GLU A 9 12.33 26.74 2.79
C GLU A 9 13.50 26.09 3.58
N PRO A 10 14.72 26.68 3.61
CA PRO A 10 15.86 26.11 4.36
C PRO A 10 15.57 25.89 5.85
N LEU A 11 14.76 26.78 6.48
CA LEU A 11 14.40 26.63 7.89
C LEU A 11 13.52 25.41 8.15
N ALA A 12 12.65 25.04 7.21
CA ALA A 12 11.84 23.82 7.31
C ALA A 12 12.72 22.57 7.21
N ILE A 13 13.72 22.58 6.34
CA ILE A 13 14.74 21.52 6.25
C ILE A 13 15.47 21.36 7.59
N ASP A 14 15.91 22.48 8.20
CA ASP A 14 16.64 22.45 9.48
C ASP A 14 15.77 21.88 10.62
N VAL A 15 14.48 22.14 10.64
CA VAL A 15 13.54 21.56 11.61
C VAL A 15 13.47 20.03 11.44
N VAL A 16 13.27 19.55 10.22
CA VAL A 16 13.20 18.11 9.92
C VAL A 16 14.54 17.44 10.28
N GLU A 17 15.67 18.02 9.89
CA GLU A 17 16.99 17.52 10.22
C GLU A 17 17.21 17.44 11.74
N SER A 18 16.86 18.50 12.48
CA SER A 18 16.96 18.52 13.94
C SER A 18 16.17 17.39 14.59
N TYR A 19 14.95 17.16 14.13
CA TYR A 19 14.10 16.09 14.64
C TYR A 19 14.65 14.71 14.30
N LEU A 20 15.16 14.50 13.08
CA LEU A 20 15.80 13.24 12.70
C LEU A 20 17.05 12.94 13.52
N LYS A 21 17.88 13.95 13.81
CA LYS A 21 19.07 13.81 14.69
C LYS A 21 18.68 13.39 16.13
N GLN A 22 17.56 13.90 16.64
CA GLN A 22 17.06 13.53 17.97
C GLN A 22 16.53 12.09 18.03
N ILE A 23 15.86 11.62 16.95
CA ILE A 23 15.31 10.26 16.87
C ILE A 23 16.41 9.23 16.61
N GLY A 24 17.39 9.54 15.78
CA GLY A 24 18.46 8.64 15.37
C GLY A 24 18.03 7.51 14.43
N GLY A 25 19.02 6.83 13.84
CA GLY A 25 18.81 5.65 12.99
C GLY A 25 18.29 5.98 11.57
N ILE A 26 18.37 7.24 11.15
CA ILE A 26 18.09 7.68 9.78
C ILE A 26 19.24 8.56 9.32
N ASP A 27 19.85 8.21 8.18
CA ASP A 27 20.98 8.92 7.59
C ASP A 27 20.48 9.90 6.54
N ILE A 28 20.67 11.19 6.76
CA ILE A 28 20.32 12.24 5.80
C ILE A 28 21.42 12.27 4.74
N ILE A 29 21.10 11.82 3.51
CA ILE A 29 22.09 11.77 2.41
C ILE A 29 22.08 13.03 1.56
N ALA A 30 20.97 13.77 1.53
CA ALA A 30 20.87 15.07 0.86
C ALA A 30 19.77 15.95 1.44
N LYS A 31 19.93 17.25 1.24
CA LYS A 31 18.95 18.31 1.53
C LYS A 31 18.82 19.16 0.27
N CYS A 32 17.62 19.32 -0.26
CA CYS A 32 17.36 20.00 -1.52
C CYS A 32 16.34 21.11 -1.32
N THR A 33 16.68 22.29 -1.80
CA THR A 33 15.72 23.42 -1.89
C THR A 33 15.08 23.53 -3.28
N ASN A 34 15.50 22.67 -4.21
CA ASN A 34 14.99 22.65 -5.58
C ASN A 34 14.49 21.22 -5.92
N PRO A 35 13.20 21.05 -6.27
CA PRO A 35 12.64 19.75 -6.62
C PRO A 35 13.28 19.10 -7.84
N LEU A 36 13.80 19.86 -8.80
CA LEU A 36 14.48 19.30 -9.98
C LEU A 36 15.84 18.68 -9.64
N GLU A 37 16.55 19.24 -8.67
CA GLU A 37 17.78 18.66 -8.14
C GLU A 37 17.51 17.34 -7.43
N ALA A 38 16.41 17.28 -6.69
CA ALA A 38 15.96 16.06 -5.99
C ALA A 38 15.76 14.87 -6.94
N ILE A 39 15.19 15.09 -8.14
CA ILE A 39 15.06 14.03 -9.16
C ILE A 39 16.43 13.45 -9.54
N THR A 40 17.42 14.30 -9.72
CA THR A 40 18.79 13.85 -10.07
C THR A 40 19.41 13.02 -8.94
N LEU A 41 19.18 13.42 -7.69
CA LEU A 41 19.71 12.71 -6.51
C LEU A 41 19.01 11.38 -6.28
N LEU A 42 17.67 11.31 -6.48
CA LEU A 42 16.90 10.08 -6.40
C LEU A 42 17.37 9.03 -7.42
N ASN A 43 17.77 9.46 -8.61
CA ASN A 43 18.30 8.55 -9.63
C ASN A 43 19.73 8.08 -9.35
N LYS A 44 20.51 8.84 -8.57
CA LYS A 44 21.93 8.53 -8.28
C LYS A 44 22.12 7.71 -7.00
N HIS A 45 21.22 7.84 -6.06
CA HIS A 45 21.36 7.25 -4.73
C HIS A 45 20.20 6.32 -4.40
N SER A 46 20.51 5.24 -3.69
CA SER A 46 19.47 4.43 -3.04
C SER A 46 18.91 5.21 -1.85
N VAL A 47 17.66 5.63 -1.96
CA VAL A 47 16.92 6.40 -0.95
C VAL A 47 15.78 5.54 -0.44
N ASP A 48 15.58 5.53 0.87
CA ASP A 48 14.52 4.73 1.51
C ASP A 48 13.31 5.60 1.92
N LEU A 49 13.56 6.87 2.25
CA LEU A 49 12.54 7.81 2.73
C LEU A 49 12.78 9.22 2.17
N ILE A 50 11.69 9.91 1.81
CA ILE A 50 11.71 11.31 1.42
C ILE A 50 10.79 12.10 2.36
N PHE A 51 11.30 13.21 2.94
CA PHE A 51 10.45 14.28 3.44
C PHE A 51 10.28 15.29 2.32
N LEU A 52 9.04 15.58 1.95
CA LEU A 52 8.73 16.32 0.73
C LEU A 52 7.71 17.42 1.01
N ASP A 53 8.11 18.66 0.81
CA ASP A 53 7.15 19.74 0.80
C ASP A 53 6.23 19.66 -0.42
N ILE A 54 4.99 20.09 -0.24
CA ILE A 54 3.98 20.06 -1.31
C ILE A 54 4.10 21.31 -2.18
N GLU A 55 4.16 22.49 -1.58
CA GLU A 55 4.17 23.74 -2.34
C GLU A 55 5.58 24.26 -2.53
N MET A 56 6.18 23.89 -3.65
CA MET A 56 7.51 24.38 -4.07
C MET A 56 7.43 25.10 -5.42
N PRO A 57 8.28 26.11 -5.68
CA PRO A 57 8.38 26.75 -6.98
C PRO A 57 8.70 25.77 -8.11
N ASN A 58 8.14 26.02 -9.29
CA ASN A 58 8.33 25.28 -10.54
C ASN A 58 7.76 23.87 -10.59
N LEU A 59 7.83 23.09 -9.53
CA LEU A 59 7.29 21.70 -9.46
C LEU A 59 6.80 21.42 -8.06
N SER A 60 5.49 21.17 -7.93
CA SER A 60 4.92 20.79 -6.64
C SER A 60 5.39 19.40 -6.20
N GLY A 61 5.42 19.14 -4.87
CA GLY A 61 5.73 17.81 -4.35
C GLY A 61 4.75 16.74 -4.85
N ILE A 62 3.48 17.09 -5.07
CA ILE A 62 2.47 16.21 -5.66
C ILE A 62 2.84 15.84 -7.10
N ASP A 63 3.25 16.81 -7.92
CA ASP A 63 3.63 16.56 -9.31
C ASP A 63 4.95 15.80 -9.40
N LEU A 64 5.88 16.06 -8.49
CA LEU A 64 7.11 15.29 -8.39
C LEU A 64 6.81 13.81 -8.12
N VAL A 65 5.94 13.50 -7.16
CA VAL A 65 5.51 12.12 -6.86
C VAL A 65 4.88 11.45 -8.09
N LYS A 66 4.04 12.16 -8.83
CA LYS A 66 3.37 11.63 -10.03
C LYS A 66 4.33 11.40 -11.20
N SER A 67 5.46 12.10 -11.24
CA SER A 67 6.43 12.03 -12.33
C SER A 67 7.46 10.91 -12.20
N ILE A 68 7.55 10.25 -11.04
CA ILE A 68 8.56 9.21 -10.75
C ILE A 68 7.86 7.86 -10.55
N GLU A 69 8.17 6.87 -11.40
CA GLU A 69 7.53 5.54 -11.35
C GLU A 69 7.91 4.71 -10.10
N ASN A 70 9.17 4.75 -9.68
CA ASN A 70 9.69 3.98 -8.55
C ASN A 70 10.15 4.91 -7.43
N LEU A 71 9.20 5.59 -6.81
CA LEU A 71 9.49 6.51 -5.72
C LEU A 71 9.72 5.74 -4.41
N PRO A 72 10.75 6.11 -3.61
CA PRO A 72 10.88 5.61 -2.23
C PRO A 72 9.66 5.96 -1.37
N GLN A 73 9.62 5.45 -0.14
CA GLN A 73 8.62 5.93 0.82
C GLN A 73 8.72 7.44 1.00
N PHE A 74 7.60 8.11 1.13
CA PHE A 74 7.61 9.56 1.34
C PHE A 74 6.60 10.00 2.39
N ILE A 75 6.96 11.07 3.09
CA ILE A 75 6.14 11.80 4.05
C ILE A 75 6.01 13.22 3.54
N PHE A 76 4.79 13.65 3.28
CA PHE A 76 4.55 15.04 2.93
C PHE A 76 4.69 15.97 4.15
N THR A 77 5.30 17.12 3.91
CA THR A 77 5.29 18.28 4.82
C THR A 77 4.61 19.45 4.12
N THR A 78 3.79 20.25 4.79
CA THR A 78 3.12 21.38 4.14
C THR A 78 2.51 22.33 5.15
N ALA A 79 2.35 23.60 4.77
CA ALA A 79 1.58 24.58 5.53
C ALA A 79 0.05 24.42 5.37
N TYR A 80 -0.41 23.61 4.40
CA TYR A 80 -1.82 23.56 3.97
C TYR A 80 -2.50 22.23 4.26
N PRO A 81 -3.41 22.16 5.24
CA PRO A 81 -4.10 20.94 5.64
C PRO A 81 -4.96 20.29 4.53
N GLN A 82 -5.43 21.07 3.55
CA GLN A 82 -6.32 20.61 2.48
C GLN A 82 -5.68 19.55 1.57
N TYR A 83 -4.37 19.51 1.43
CA TYR A 83 -3.65 18.52 0.61
C TYR A 83 -3.56 17.12 1.25
N ALA A 84 -4.10 16.95 2.46
CA ALA A 84 -4.10 15.64 3.11
C ALA A 84 -4.82 14.56 2.30
N LEU A 85 -5.87 14.91 1.55
CA LEU A 85 -6.60 14.00 0.66
C LEU A 85 -5.74 13.57 -0.53
N ASP A 86 -4.97 14.49 -1.10
CA ASP A 86 -4.07 14.18 -2.22
C ASP A 86 -2.92 13.28 -1.77
N GLY A 87 -2.34 13.54 -0.60
CA GLY A 87 -1.33 12.67 0.01
C GLY A 87 -1.84 11.24 0.23
N PHE A 88 -3.09 11.10 0.63
CA PHE A 88 -3.74 9.80 0.80
C PHE A 88 -3.89 9.05 -0.54
N ASN A 89 -4.32 9.72 -1.60
CA ASN A 89 -4.49 9.14 -2.94
C ASN A 89 -3.15 8.71 -3.56
N LEU A 90 -2.04 9.33 -3.16
CA LEU A 90 -0.70 9.06 -3.65
C LEU A 90 0.06 8.01 -2.82
N ASN A 91 -0.58 7.36 -1.83
CA ASN A 91 0.03 6.37 -0.94
C ASN A 91 1.20 6.92 -0.11
N ALA A 92 1.17 8.20 0.28
CA ALA A 92 2.12 8.76 1.22
C ALA A 92 2.16 7.94 2.52
N THR A 93 3.34 7.73 3.07
CA THR A 93 3.51 7.03 4.35
C THR A 93 2.88 7.82 5.49
N ASP A 94 2.99 9.13 5.46
CA ASP A 94 2.30 10.04 6.37
C ASP A 94 2.23 11.47 5.79
N TYR A 95 1.56 12.35 6.53
CA TYR A 95 1.33 13.75 6.18
C TYR A 95 1.52 14.62 7.42
N LEU A 96 2.37 15.65 7.32
CA LEU A 96 2.74 16.52 8.42
C LEU A 96 2.41 17.98 8.08
N VAL A 97 1.56 18.61 8.89
CA VAL A 97 1.22 20.03 8.73
C VAL A 97 2.20 20.88 9.51
N LYS A 98 2.79 21.88 8.85
CA LYS A 98 3.65 22.92 9.47
C LYS A 98 2.79 23.90 10.30
N PRO A 99 3.24 24.31 11.49
CA PRO A 99 4.44 23.88 12.20
C PRO A 99 4.31 22.43 12.71
N ILE A 100 5.33 21.61 12.46
CA ILE A 100 5.30 20.17 12.72
C ILE A 100 5.53 19.91 14.23
N PRO A 101 4.55 19.39 14.98
CA PRO A 101 4.79 19.01 16.37
C PRO A 101 5.70 17.79 16.46
N PHE A 102 6.70 17.80 17.33
CA PHE A 102 7.68 16.74 17.46
C PHE A 102 7.05 15.35 17.68
N HIS A 103 6.01 15.26 18.52
CA HIS A 103 5.30 14.00 18.75
C HIS A 103 4.60 13.45 17.49
N ARG A 104 4.14 14.32 16.58
CA ARG A 104 3.56 13.91 15.28
C ARG A 104 4.64 13.42 14.33
N PHE A 105 5.80 14.10 14.34
CA PHE A 105 6.96 13.72 13.57
C PHE A 105 7.47 12.32 13.95
N ILE A 106 7.60 12.04 15.26
CA ILE A 106 7.96 10.70 15.77
C ILE A 106 7.02 9.63 15.22
N LYS A 107 5.71 9.84 15.24
CA LYS A 107 4.71 8.88 14.73
C LYS A 107 4.89 8.63 13.23
N ALA A 108 5.14 9.66 12.44
CA ALA A 108 5.36 9.53 11.01
C ALA A 108 6.64 8.73 10.70
N VAL A 109 7.72 9.01 11.42
CA VAL A 109 8.99 8.30 11.29
C VAL A 109 8.86 6.83 11.74
N SER A 110 8.14 6.56 12.82
CA SER A 110 7.90 5.19 13.27
C SER A 110 7.17 4.36 12.21
N ARG A 111 6.13 4.93 11.57
CA ARG A 111 5.42 4.28 10.46
C ARG A 111 6.34 3.99 9.27
N ALA A 112 7.22 4.95 8.94
CA ALA A 112 8.17 4.76 7.85
C ALA A 112 9.18 3.65 8.17
N LYS A 113 9.68 3.57 9.41
CA LYS A 113 10.57 2.51 9.87
C LYS A 113 9.90 1.14 9.84
N GLU A 114 8.68 1.02 10.36
CA GLU A 114 7.91 -0.23 10.33
C GLU A 114 7.70 -0.73 8.89
N LYS A 115 7.35 0.16 7.98
CA LYS A 115 7.16 -0.19 6.56
C LYS A 115 8.47 -0.63 5.92
N TYR A 116 9.57 0.09 6.17
CA TYR A 116 10.91 -0.24 5.68
C TYR A 116 11.40 -1.60 6.18
N GLU A 117 11.19 -1.92 7.46
CA GLU A 117 11.55 -3.21 8.03
C GLU A 117 10.74 -4.36 7.40
N LEU A 118 9.44 -4.16 7.18
CA LEU A 118 8.58 -5.15 6.52
C LEU A 118 9.03 -5.42 5.07
N GLU A 119 9.39 -4.39 4.33
CA GLU A 119 9.88 -4.49 2.95
C GLU A 119 11.25 -5.20 2.90
N ASN A 120 12.16 -4.91 3.84
CA ASN A 120 13.47 -5.55 3.93
C ASN A 120 13.40 -7.01 4.40
N LEU A 121 12.48 -7.36 5.31
CA LEU A 121 12.26 -8.75 5.70
C LEU A 121 11.78 -9.60 4.52
N GLN A 122 11.02 -9.02 3.60
CA GLN A 122 10.64 -9.67 2.35
C GLN A 122 11.85 -9.86 1.42
N THR A 123 12.75 -8.87 1.35
CA THR A 123 13.94 -8.91 0.49
C THR A 123 15.03 -9.84 1.04
N THR A 124 15.24 -9.88 2.36
CA THR A 124 16.27 -10.74 2.99
C THR A 124 15.92 -12.24 2.89
N ASN A 125 14.63 -12.58 2.91
CA ASN A 125 14.17 -13.94 2.63
C ASN A 125 14.40 -14.35 1.16
N PHE A 126 14.58 -13.39 0.23
CA PHE A 126 14.86 -13.66 -1.17
C PHE A 126 16.34 -13.98 -1.45
N VAL A 127 17.27 -13.41 -0.69
CA VAL A 127 18.73 -13.58 -0.93
C VAL A 127 19.30 -14.83 -0.26
N SER A 128 18.64 -15.36 0.76
CA SER A 128 19.10 -16.59 1.46
C SER A 128 18.60 -17.88 0.85
N SER A 129 17.89 -17.84 -0.27
CA SER A 129 17.28 -19.02 -0.90
C SER A 129 17.70 -19.20 -2.36
N ILE A 130 19.03 -19.24 -2.64
CA ILE A 130 19.54 -19.95 -3.82
C ILE A 130 19.67 -21.43 -3.41
N GLY A 131 18.56 -22.08 -3.27
CA GLY A 131 18.38 -23.49 -3.02
C GLY A 131 16.87 -23.73 -2.99
N THR A 132 16.38 -24.35 -4.05
CA THR A 132 15.01 -24.82 -4.27
C THR A 132 14.17 -25.04 -3.00
N LEU A 133 13.42 -24.02 -2.57
CA LEU A 133 12.30 -24.19 -1.65
C LEU A 133 11.09 -23.42 -2.21
N PRO A 134 9.87 -23.94 -2.04
CA PRO A 134 8.67 -23.33 -2.61
C PRO A 134 8.44 -21.94 -2.00
N LYS A 135 8.01 -21.01 -2.85
CA LYS A 135 7.55 -19.66 -2.50
C LYS A 135 6.62 -19.76 -1.29
N GLN A 136 7.06 -19.32 -0.11
CA GLN A 136 6.18 -19.20 1.06
C GLN A 136 5.07 -18.20 0.71
N GLU A 137 3.88 -18.72 0.55
CA GLU A 137 2.67 -17.95 0.37
C GLU A 137 2.49 -17.10 1.63
N ASN A 138 2.29 -15.81 1.45
CA ASN A 138 1.89 -14.95 2.57
C ASN A 138 0.52 -15.43 3.09
N ASP A 139 0.53 -16.19 4.18
CA ASP A 139 -0.69 -16.74 4.79
C ASP A 139 -1.66 -15.67 5.30
N PHE A 140 -1.31 -14.38 5.23
CA PHE A 140 -2.13 -13.27 5.71
C PHE A 140 -1.90 -11.98 4.94
N ILE A 141 -2.90 -11.11 4.97
CA ILE A 141 -2.83 -9.73 4.49
C ILE A 141 -3.19 -8.76 5.60
N PHE A 142 -2.65 -7.53 5.51
CA PHE A 142 -3.13 -6.42 6.33
C PHE A 142 -3.99 -5.49 5.49
N VAL A 143 -5.16 -5.15 6.03
CA VAL A 143 -6.06 -4.16 5.42
C VAL A 143 -6.45 -3.11 6.46
N LYS A 144 -6.49 -1.85 6.04
CA LYS A 144 -6.92 -0.75 6.91
C LYS A 144 -8.44 -0.69 6.93
N SER A 145 -9.05 -0.89 8.08
CA SER A 145 -10.48 -0.75 8.29
C SER A 145 -10.73 0.26 9.41
N GLU A 146 -11.49 1.31 9.13
CA GLU A 146 -11.71 2.43 10.04
C GLU A 146 -10.38 3.02 10.56
N TYR A 147 -9.99 2.77 11.80
CA TYR A 147 -8.77 3.29 12.44
C TYR A 147 -7.72 2.22 12.73
N GLU A 148 -7.95 0.96 12.32
CA GLU A 148 -7.09 -0.18 12.65
C GLU A 148 -6.57 -0.90 11.41
N ASN A 149 -5.38 -1.50 11.52
CA ASN A 149 -4.85 -2.44 10.54
C ASN A 149 -5.28 -3.86 10.95
N ILE A 150 -6.22 -4.42 10.22
CA ILE A 150 -6.75 -5.76 10.49
C ILE A 150 -5.89 -6.79 9.75
N LYS A 151 -5.32 -7.74 10.51
CA LYS A 151 -4.64 -8.91 9.96
C LYS A 151 -5.65 -9.98 9.57
N ILE A 152 -5.69 -10.36 8.31
CA ILE A 152 -6.60 -11.39 7.78
C ILE A 152 -5.78 -12.53 7.21
N LYS A 153 -6.00 -13.75 7.67
CA LYS A 153 -5.43 -14.94 7.02
C LYS A 153 -6.07 -15.12 5.64
N THR A 154 -5.26 -15.24 4.61
CA THR A 154 -5.74 -15.34 3.22
C THR A 154 -6.62 -16.57 3.00
N ALA A 155 -6.27 -17.69 3.64
CA ALA A 155 -7.06 -18.92 3.60
C ALA A 155 -8.51 -18.73 4.12
N ASN A 156 -8.72 -17.82 5.07
CA ASN A 156 -10.03 -17.55 5.67
C ASN A 156 -10.88 -16.56 4.85
N ILE A 157 -10.31 -15.93 3.79
CA ILE A 157 -11.10 -15.05 2.92
C ILE A 157 -11.98 -15.90 2.02
N ILE A 158 -13.30 -15.72 2.13
CA ILE A 158 -14.29 -16.44 1.32
C ILE A 158 -14.48 -15.73 -0.03
N TYR A 159 -14.76 -14.43 0.01
CA TYR A 159 -14.91 -13.58 -1.16
C TYR A 159 -14.72 -12.11 -0.82
N VAL A 160 -14.49 -11.30 -1.85
CA VAL A 160 -14.40 -9.83 -1.76
C VAL A 160 -15.48 -9.22 -2.64
N GLN A 161 -16.23 -8.27 -2.09
CA GLN A 161 -17.28 -7.53 -2.78
C GLN A 161 -16.94 -6.06 -2.91
N GLY A 162 -17.06 -5.50 -4.12
CA GLY A 162 -16.91 -4.07 -4.37
C GLY A 162 -18.14 -3.26 -3.95
N LEU A 163 -17.90 -2.12 -3.34
CA LEU A 163 -18.92 -1.16 -2.92
C LEU A 163 -18.44 0.27 -3.23
N LYS A 164 -18.62 0.72 -4.47
CA LYS A 164 -18.08 1.99 -4.98
C LYS A 164 -16.56 2.08 -4.74
N ASP A 165 -16.12 2.99 -3.87
CA ASP A 165 -14.72 3.25 -3.55
C ASP A 165 -14.15 2.30 -2.48
N TYR A 166 -15.00 1.43 -1.90
CA TYR A 166 -14.64 0.50 -0.85
C TYR A 166 -14.78 -0.94 -1.32
N ILE A 167 -14.09 -1.84 -0.64
CA ILE A 167 -14.34 -3.27 -0.75
C ILE A 167 -14.74 -3.86 0.60
N LYS A 168 -15.60 -4.88 0.55
CA LYS A 168 -15.98 -5.70 1.70
C LYS A 168 -15.30 -7.05 1.59
N ILE A 169 -14.48 -7.40 2.56
CA ILE A 169 -13.79 -8.69 2.65
C ILE A 169 -14.59 -9.57 3.59
N HIS A 170 -15.12 -10.65 3.07
CA HIS A 170 -15.88 -11.63 3.84
C HIS A 170 -14.95 -12.76 4.28
N VAL A 171 -14.85 -12.94 5.60
CA VAL A 171 -13.92 -13.87 6.24
C VAL A 171 -14.71 -14.97 6.96
N GLU A 172 -14.22 -16.19 6.88
CA GLU A 172 -14.81 -17.36 7.54
C GLU A 172 -14.85 -17.16 9.07
N GLY A 173 -15.92 -17.63 9.69
CA GLY A 173 -16.11 -17.52 11.14
C GLY A 173 -16.52 -16.13 11.65
N THR A 174 -16.71 -15.15 10.76
CA THR A 174 -17.14 -13.80 11.14
C THR A 174 -18.44 -13.40 10.43
N ASN A 175 -19.38 -12.81 11.18
CA ASN A 175 -20.62 -12.28 10.59
C ASN A 175 -20.47 -10.86 10.04
N LYS A 176 -19.37 -10.16 10.39
CA LYS A 176 -19.06 -8.82 9.90
C LYS A 176 -17.99 -8.88 8.81
N ALA A 177 -18.29 -8.28 7.65
CA ALA A 177 -17.28 -8.07 6.64
C ALA A 177 -16.32 -6.96 7.06
N VAL A 178 -15.04 -7.11 6.75
CA VAL A 178 -14.04 -6.05 6.90
C VAL A 178 -14.18 -5.10 5.73
N ILE A 179 -14.43 -3.82 6.01
CA ILE A 179 -14.59 -2.77 4.99
C ILE A 179 -13.28 -1.99 4.91
N THR A 180 -12.74 -1.86 3.71
CA THR A 180 -11.49 -1.13 3.48
C THR A 180 -11.54 -0.33 2.18
N LEU A 181 -10.82 0.79 2.16
CA LEU A 181 -10.66 1.64 0.98
C LEU A 181 -9.51 1.07 0.13
N LEU A 182 -9.82 0.11 -0.73
CA LEU A 182 -8.91 -0.51 -1.67
C LEU A 182 -9.62 -0.74 -3.01
N SER A 183 -8.88 -0.65 -4.11
CA SER A 183 -9.37 -1.10 -5.40
C SER A 183 -9.30 -2.64 -5.52
N PHE A 184 -10.04 -3.21 -6.49
CA PHE A 184 -9.90 -4.65 -6.78
C PHE A 184 -8.50 -5.02 -7.27
N LYS A 185 -7.82 -4.13 -7.98
CA LYS A 185 -6.44 -4.34 -8.44
C LYS A 185 -5.51 -4.44 -7.23
N ASP A 186 -5.53 -3.45 -6.34
CA ASP A 186 -4.68 -3.44 -5.14
C ASP A 186 -4.98 -4.63 -4.22
N MET A 187 -6.25 -5.07 -4.18
CA MET A 187 -6.62 -6.27 -3.41
C MET A 187 -6.03 -7.54 -4.03
N LEU A 188 -6.08 -7.70 -5.35
CA LEU A 188 -5.49 -8.85 -6.05
C LEU A 188 -3.97 -8.88 -5.91
N ASP A 189 -3.31 -7.71 -5.94
CA ASP A 189 -1.86 -7.59 -5.75
C ASP A 189 -1.42 -7.99 -4.33
N LYS A 190 -2.30 -7.80 -3.33
CA LYS A 190 -2.06 -8.22 -1.94
C LYS A 190 -2.33 -9.71 -1.68
N LEU A 191 -3.16 -10.32 -2.50
CA LEU A 191 -3.49 -11.74 -2.36
C LEU A 191 -2.37 -12.63 -2.91
N PRO A 192 -2.15 -13.83 -2.35
CA PRO A 192 -1.14 -14.74 -2.87
C PRO A 192 -1.40 -15.08 -4.34
N GLY A 193 -0.33 -15.03 -5.15
CA GLY A 193 -0.38 -15.21 -6.60
C GLY A 193 -0.73 -16.62 -7.09
N ASN A 194 -1.05 -17.53 -6.18
CA ASN A 194 -1.30 -18.94 -6.49
C ASN A 194 -2.79 -19.18 -6.73
N ASN A 195 -3.27 -18.89 -7.88
CA ASN A 195 -4.60 -19.33 -8.41
C ASN A 195 -5.78 -19.52 -7.41
N HIS A 196 -5.59 -19.20 -6.13
CA HIS A 196 -6.61 -19.35 -5.08
C HIS A 196 -7.71 -18.29 -5.15
N PHE A 197 -7.45 -17.15 -5.78
CA PHE A 197 -8.41 -16.07 -5.92
C PHE A 197 -8.67 -15.79 -7.39
N MET A 198 -9.93 -15.62 -7.77
CA MET A 198 -10.30 -15.23 -9.11
C MET A 198 -11.35 -14.13 -9.11
N ARG A 199 -11.22 -13.20 -10.05
CA ARG A 199 -12.25 -12.20 -10.32
C ARG A 199 -13.32 -12.82 -11.19
N VAL A 200 -14.55 -12.92 -10.67
CA VAL A 200 -15.67 -13.58 -11.35
C VAL A 200 -16.72 -12.60 -11.85
N HIS A 201 -16.65 -11.34 -11.38
CA HIS A 201 -17.57 -10.28 -11.74
C HIS A 201 -16.88 -8.92 -11.58
N LYS A 202 -17.42 -7.86 -12.21
CA LYS A 202 -16.92 -6.50 -11.98
C LYS A 202 -16.86 -6.09 -10.50
N SER A 203 -17.70 -6.69 -9.65
CA SER A 203 -17.83 -6.40 -8.22
C SER A 203 -17.53 -7.59 -7.30
N PHE A 204 -16.93 -8.67 -7.79
CA PHE A 204 -16.64 -9.84 -6.96
C PHE A 204 -15.32 -10.53 -7.31
N ILE A 205 -14.54 -10.82 -6.28
CA ILE A 205 -13.40 -11.74 -6.28
C ILE A 205 -13.75 -12.89 -5.34
N VAL A 206 -13.52 -14.14 -5.74
CA VAL A 206 -13.89 -15.36 -5.00
C VAL A 206 -12.64 -16.18 -4.69
N ASN A 207 -12.57 -16.74 -3.50
CA ASN A 207 -11.62 -17.79 -3.18
C ASN A 207 -12.09 -19.11 -3.79
N VAL A 208 -11.28 -19.70 -4.66
CA VAL A 208 -11.60 -20.94 -5.36
C VAL A 208 -11.89 -22.08 -4.39
N ASN A 209 -11.14 -22.14 -3.28
CA ASN A 209 -11.33 -23.16 -2.24
C ASN A 209 -12.66 -23.03 -1.49
N SER A 210 -13.32 -21.88 -1.58
CA SER A 210 -14.64 -21.66 -0.95
C SER A 210 -15.80 -21.98 -1.89
N ILE A 211 -15.54 -22.44 -3.11
CA ILE A 211 -16.58 -22.79 -4.08
C ILE A 211 -17.18 -24.15 -3.73
N LYS A 212 -18.50 -24.19 -3.56
CA LYS A 212 -19.28 -25.41 -3.34
C LYS A 212 -19.81 -25.99 -4.65
N ALA A 213 -20.28 -25.11 -5.54
CA ALA A 213 -20.84 -25.53 -6.83
C ALA A 213 -20.80 -24.40 -7.86
N LEU A 214 -20.69 -24.80 -9.14
CA LEU A 214 -20.82 -23.91 -10.29
C LEU A 214 -22.19 -24.13 -10.94
N GLN A 215 -22.92 -23.05 -11.16
CA GLN A 215 -24.16 -23.01 -11.94
C GLN A 215 -23.93 -22.23 -13.24
N LYS A 216 -24.83 -22.34 -14.21
CA LYS A 216 -24.70 -21.73 -15.55
C LYS A 216 -24.28 -20.23 -15.55
N THR A 217 -24.74 -19.47 -14.53
CA THR A 217 -24.50 -18.02 -14.43
C THR A 217 -24.05 -17.57 -13.03
N LYS A 218 -23.85 -18.50 -12.10
CA LYS A 218 -23.54 -18.18 -10.69
C LYS A 218 -22.59 -19.20 -10.09
N ILE A 219 -21.78 -18.73 -9.15
CA ILE A 219 -20.98 -19.56 -8.25
C ILE A 219 -21.71 -19.65 -6.91
N VAL A 220 -21.85 -20.86 -6.36
CA VAL A 220 -22.37 -21.09 -5.01
C VAL A 220 -21.19 -21.36 -4.09
N LEU A 221 -21.05 -20.60 -3.03
CA LEU A 221 -20.01 -20.74 -2.02
C LEU A 221 -20.43 -21.70 -0.90
N GLN A 222 -19.47 -22.13 -0.07
CA GLN A 222 -19.73 -23.05 1.05
C GLN A 222 -20.74 -22.48 2.08
N ASN A 223 -20.79 -21.17 2.23
CA ASN A 223 -21.79 -20.47 3.06
C ASN A 223 -23.14 -20.23 2.35
N ASP A 224 -23.41 -20.94 1.25
CA ASP A 224 -24.59 -20.85 0.39
C ASP A 224 -24.81 -19.48 -0.28
N MET A 225 -23.84 -18.57 -0.20
CA MET A 225 -23.87 -17.31 -0.95
C MET A 225 -23.76 -17.59 -2.45
N ARG A 226 -24.61 -16.94 -3.24
CA ARG A 226 -24.65 -17.06 -4.70
C ARG A 226 -24.09 -15.82 -5.34
N ILE A 227 -22.94 -15.95 -6.01
CA ILE A 227 -22.24 -14.85 -6.66
C ILE A 227 -22.44 -14.93 -8.18
N PRO A 228 -22.89 -13.85 -8.83
CA PRO A 228 -23.09 -13.85 -10.28
C PRO A 228 -21.73 -13.89 -11.00
N ILE A 229 -21.68 -14.57 -12.15
CA ILE A 229 -20.55 -14.54 -13.07
C ILE A 229 -20.83 -13.47 -14.12
N GLY A 230 -19.93 -12.48 -14.26
CA GLY A 230 -20.04 -11.49 -15.32
C GLY A 230 -19.69 -12.08 -16.67
N GLU A 231 -20.37 -11.67 -17.74
CA GLU A 231 -20.16 -12.21 -19.10
C GLU A 231 -18.70 -12.12 -19.56
N THR A 232 -18.02 -11.03 -19.24
CA THR A 232 -16.59 -10.83 -19.56
C THR A 232 -15.64 -11.76 -18.80
N PHE A 233 -16.06 -12.31 -17.69
CA PHE A 233 -15.26 -13.19 -16.82
C PHE A 233 -15.58 -14.67 -17.02
N LYS A 234 -16.64 -14.97 -17.75
CA LYS A 234 -17.20 -16.33 -17.84
C LYS A 234 -16.19 -17.33 -18.44
N LYS A 235 -15.52 -16.96 -19.51
CA LYS A 235 -14.52 -17.79 -20.15
C LYS A 235 -13.39 -18.16 -19.20
N ASP A 236 -12.80 -17.15 -18.55
CA ASP A 236 -11.68 -17.34 -17.61
C ASP A 236 -12.08 -18.18 -16.40
N VAL A 237 -13.32 -17.99 -15.90
CA VAL A 237 -13.86 -18.76 -14.77
C VAL A 237 -14.02 -20.23 -15.13
N LEU A 238 -14.57 -20.56 -16.31
CA LEU A 238 -14.77 -21.94 -16.76
C LEU A 238 -13.42 -22.63 -16.99
N GLU A 239 -12.49 -21.97 -17.69
CA GLU A 239 -11.14 -22.48 -17.95
C GLU A 239 -10.39 -22.78 -16.66
N ARG A 240 -10.45 -21.88 -15.68
CA ARG A 240 -9.77 -22.06 -14.37
C ARG A 240 -10.38 -23.15 -13.50
N LEU A 241 -11.69 -23.39 -13.63
CA LEU A 241 -12.38 -24.44 -12.88
C LEU A 241 -12.39 -25.79 -13.61
N GLY A 242 -11.83 -25.84 -14.82
CA GLY A 242 -11.72 -27.08 -15.61
C GLY A 242 -13.08 -27.61 -16.14
N VAL A 243 -14.04 -26.69 -16.43
CA VAL A 243 -15.40 -27.02 -16.83
C VAL A 243 -15.74 -26.42 -18.18
#